data_f505865dab8312843506adfc30583151
#
_entry.id   f505865dab8312843506adfc30583151
#
_cell.length_a   1.000
_cell.length_b   1.000
_cell.length_c   1.000
_cell.angle_alpha   90.00
_cell.angle_beta   90.00
_cell.angle_gamma   90.00
#
_symmetry.space_group_name_H-M   'P 1'
#
loop_
_entity.id
_entity.type
_entity.pdbx_description
1 polymer ?
#
loop_
_entity_poly.entity_id
_entity_poly.type
_entity_poly.pdbx_seq_one_letter_code
_entity_poly.pdbx_strand_id
1 'polypeptide(L)'
;LSLGDYRTEDDIPDYKLQEHNRSKGEVAEEIPFSDSVSFYEMLLEQLRMQHLTEEEKVMAEYLIGSLDDDGLLRKGMQTLIDELMLYRAIYSNEAEVERILSIIQEFDPAGIGARSLQECLLLQLKRKPDSPLKKIEVEIIEKYCDDFTRKNKEKIVQRLNISEETYDEAINELTKLNPRPGSSLGDIVGKNFQQIIPDFLVEAEE
;
A
#
# COMPACT_ATOMS: atom_id res chain seq x y z
N LEU A 1 -12.85 -69.68 26.98
CA LEU A 1 -12.51 -68.95 25.76
C LEU A 1 -13.77 -68.30 25.22
N SER A 2 -14.03 -67.11 25.64
CA SER A 2 -15.15 -66.26 25.19
C SER A 2 -14.66 -65.33 24.09
N LEU A 3 -15.24 -65.52 22.93
CA LEU A 3 -15.03 -64.66 21.80
C LEU A 3 -16.31 -63.83 21.55
N GLY A 4 -16.16 -62.52 21.54
CA GLY A 4 -17.01 -61.72 20.70
C GLY A 4 -18.06 -60.85 21.34
N ASP A 5 -17.65 -59.72 21.73
CA ASP A 5 -18.53 -58.57 21.69
C ASP A 5 -18.47 -57.95 20.28
N TYR A 6 -19.41 -58.38 19.43
CA TYR A 6 -19.74 -57.64 18.22
C TYR A 6 -20.60 -56.47 18.64
N ARG A 7 -20.02 -55.25 18.67
CA ARG A 7 -20.79 -54.02 18.74
C ARG A 7 -21.57 -53.91 17.44
N THR A 8 -22.88 -53.97 17.54
CA THR A 8 -23.79 -53.73 16.44
C THR A 8 -23.84 -52.22 16.14
N GLU A 9 -24.16 -51.86 14.91
CA GLU A 9 -24.27 -50.47 14.40
C GLU A 9 -25.24 -49.56 15.18
N ASP A 10 -26.01 -50.13 16.10
CA ASP A 10 -27.02 -49.44 16.93
C ASP A 10 -26.42 -48.68 18.12
N ASP A 11 -25.10 -48.78 18.38
CA ASP A 11 -24.42 -48.09 19.49
C ASP A 11 -23.73 -46.77 19.08
N ILE A 12 -24.04 -46.28 17.89
CA ILE A 12 -23.51 -44.95 17.47
C ILE A 12 -24.45 -43.86 18.01
N PRO A 13 -23.99 -42.98 18.90
CA PRO A 13 -24.83 -41.89 19.41
C PRO A 13 -25.41 -41.03 18.27
N ASP A 14 -26.70 -40.71 18.34
CA ASP A 14 -27.47 -39.93 17.34
C ASP A 14 -26.80 -38.65 16.90
N TYR A 15 -25.99 -38.03 17.75
CA TYR A 15 -25.28 -36.80 17.41
C TYR A 15 -24.21 -36.99 16.31
N LYS A 16 -23.64 -38.22 16.17
CA LYS A 16 -22.68 -38.52 15.10
C LYS A 16 -23.34 -38.80 13.75
N LEU A 17 -24.60 -39.21 13.74
CA LEU A 17 -25.38 -39.37 12.52
C LEU A 17 -25.86 -38.04 11.95
N GLN A 18 -26.04 -37.01 12.81
CA GLN A 18 -26.44 -35.67 12.39
C GLN A 18 -25.28 -34.86 11.74
N GLU A 19 -24.04 -35.17 12.10
CA GLU A 19 -22.88 -34.49 11.45
C GLU A 19 -22.68 -34.92 9.98
N HIS A 20 -23.12 -36.12 9.59
CA HIS A 20 -22.96 -36.61 8.20
C HIS A 20 -24.06 -36.10 7.25
N ASN A 21 -25.15 -35.54 7.77
CA ASN A 21 -26.30 -35.10 6.98
C ASN A 21 -26.37 -33.59 6.73
N ARG A 22 -25.40 -32.83 7.24
CA ARG A 22 -25.29 -31.35 7.01
C ARG A 22 -24.62 -30.96 5.68
N SER A 23 -24.18 -31.91 4.89
CA SER A 23 -23.39 -31.60 3.67
C SER A 23 -24.17 -31.51 2.37
N LYS A 24 -25.52 -31.33 2.42
CA LYS A 24 -26.30 -31.21 1.19
C LYS A 24 -27.24 -29.99 1.14
N GLY A 25 -26.85 -28.87 1.70
CA GLY A 25 -27.68 -27.68 1.64
C GLY A 25 -26.98 -26.35 1.95
N GLU A 26 -25.73 -26.41 2.42
CA GLU A 26 -24.95 -25.18 2.49
C GLU A 26 -24.48 -24.86 1.06
N VAL A 27 -25.20 -23.96 0.42
CA VAL A 27 -24.65 -23.17 -0.68
C VAL A 27 -23.34 -22.63 -0.10
N ALA A 28 -22.21 -23.15 -0.57
CA ALA A 28 -20.95 -22.48 -0.32
C ALA A 28 -21.19 -21.03 -0.75
N GLU A 29 -21.26 -20.12 0.21
CA GLU A 29 -21.17 -18.70 -0.11
C GLU A 29 -19.87 -18.61 -0.90
N GLU A 30 -20.02 -18.47 -2.20
CA GLU A 30 -18.93 -18.07 -3.06
C GLU A 30 -18.43 -16.78 -2.46
N ILE A 31 -17.33 -16.86 -1.70
CA ILE A 31 -16.60 -15.67 -1.28
C ILE A 31 -16.35 -14.93 -2.59
N PRO A 32 -16.98 -13.77 -2.81
CA PRO A 32 -16.72 -13.04 -4.02
C PRO A 32 -15.22 -12.78 -4.03
N PHE A 33 -14.50 -13.46 -4.92
CA PHE A 33 -13.17 -13.06 -5.31
C PHE A 33 -13.37 -11.65 -5.88
N SER A 34 -13.14 -10.65 -5.04
CA SER A 34 -13.03 -9.31 -5.57
C SER A 34 -11.82 -9.33 -6.49
N ASP A 35 -12.02 -9.11 -7.77
CA ASP A 35 -10.98 -8.84 -8.76
C ASP A 35 -10.28 -7.50 -8.44
N SER A 36 -9.95 -7.29 -7.18
CA SER A 36 -9.14 -6.16 -6.75
C SER A 36 -7.71 -6.46 -7.14
N VAL A 37 -7.31 -5.87 -8.26
CA VAL A 37 -5.93 -5.85 -8.70
C VAL A 37 -5.08 -5.38 -7.51
N SER A 38 -4.11 -6.19 -7.09
CA SER A 38 -3.25 -5.81 -5.98
C SER A 38 -2.45 -4.56 -6.34
N PHE A 39 -2.09 -3.76 -5.33
CA PHE A 39 -1.23 -2.59 -5.53
C PHE A 39 0.02 -2.93 -6.36
N TYR A 40 0.63 -4.06 -6.09
CA TYR A 40 1.79 -4.57 -6.80
C TYR A 40 1.48 -4.85 -8.29
N GLU A 41 0.37 -5.52 -8.59
CA GLU A 41 -0.04 -5.83 -9.95
C GLU A 41 -0.31 -4.57 -10.78
N MET A 42 -0.93 -3.55 -10.17
CA MET A 42 -1.15 -2.26 -10.80
C MET A 42 0.17 -1.57 -11.19
N LEU A 43 1.18 -1.63 -10.33
CA LEU A 43 2.50 -1.08 -10.65
C LEU A 43 3.19 -1.87 -11.76
N LEU A 44 3.05 -3.21 -11.77
CA LEU A 44 3.59 -4.04 -12.85
C LEU A 44 2.91 -3.77 -14.20
N GLU A 45 1.62 -3.49 -14.21
CA GLU A 45 0.92 -3.09 -15.43
C GLU A 45 1.46 -1.78 -15.99
N GLN A 46 1.68 -0.78 -15.13
CA GLN A 46 2.30 0.48 -15.53
C GLN A 46 3.73 0.27 -16.03
N LEU A 47 4.50 -0.62 -15.39
CA LEU A 47 5.84 -0.98 -15.83
C LEU A 47 5.85 -1.60 -17.24
N ARG A 48 4.89 -2.46 -17.55
CA ARG A 48 4.76 -3.09 -18.88
C ARG A 48 4.53 -2.08 -20.00
N MET A 49 3.97 -0.92 -19.68
CA MET A 49 3.75 0.17 -20.65
C MET A 49 5.03 0.98 -20.93
N GLN A 50 6.09 0.80 -20.12
CA GLN A 50 7.34 1.53 -20.28
C GLN A 50 8.26 0.88 -21.32
N HIS A 51 8.96 1.70 -22.08
CA HIS A 51 9.95 1.26 -23.06
C HIS A 51 11.31 1.03 -22.38
N LEU A 52 11.45 -0.15 -21.76
CA LEU A 52 12.67 -0.56 -21.04
C LEU A 52 13.22 -1.83 -21.67
N THR A 53 14.55 -2.02 -21.53
CA THR A 53 15.20 -3.29 -21.85
C THR A 53 14.77 -4.39 -20.88
N GLU A 54 14.99 -5.66 -21.24
CA GLU A 54 14.61 -6.77 -20.36
C GLU A 54 15.37 -6.74 -19.01
N GLU A 55 16.62 -6.33 -19.01
CA GLU A 55 17.39 -6.17 -17.76
C GLU A 55 16.83 -5.05 -16.89
N GLU A 56 16.47 -3.91 -17.50
CA GLU A 56 15.85 -2.79 -16.80
C GLU A 56 14.46 -3.13 -16.25
N LYS A 57 13.69 -3.94 -16.97
CA LYS A 57 12.39 -4.44 -16.46
C LYS A 57 12.57 -5.30 -15.23
N VAL A 58 13.51 -6.25 -15.26
CA VAL A 58 13.81 -7.11 -14.10
C VAL A 58 14.29 -6.28 -12.92
N MET A 59 15.09 -5.24 -13.16
CA MET A 59 15.52 -4.30 -12.13
C MET A 59 14.33 -3.53 -11.55
N ALA A 60 13.45 -2.99 -12.41
CA ALA A 60 12.26 -2.26 -11.99
C ALA A 60 11.27 -3.15 -11.20
N GLU A 61 11.03 -4.39 -11.64
CA GLU A 61 10.22 -5.37 -10.90
C GLU A 61 10.79 -5.63 -9.51
N TYR A 62 12.11 -5.74 -9.41
CA TYR A 62 12.78 -5.94 -8.12
C TYR A 62 12.61 -4.72 -7.20
N LEU A 63 12.76 -3.50 -7.75
CA LEU A 63 12.55 -2.27 -6.99
C LEU A 63 11.11 -2.13 -6.52
N ILE A 64 10.13 -2.42 -7.38
CA ILE A 64 8.69 -2.43 -7.03
C ILE A 64 8.42 -3.45 -5.91
N GLY A 65 8.99 -4.65 -5.99
CA GLY A 65 8.88 -5.67 -4.94
C GLY A 65 9.62 -5.34 -3.64
N SER A 66 10.49 -4.31 -3.65
CA SER A 66 11.21 -3.82 -2.48
C SER A 66 10.52 -2.64 -1.78
N LEU A 67 9.39 -2.15 -2.33
CA LEU A 67 8.56 -1.14 -1.69
C LEU A 67 7.89 -1.72 -0.44
N ASP A 68 7.68 -0.87 0.56
CA ASP A 68 6.90 -1.23 1.73
C ASP A 68 5.38 -1.06 1.50
N ASP A 69 4.57 -1.41 2.49
CA ASP A 69 3.11 -1.28 2.43
C ASP A 69 2.64 0.18 2.25
N ASP A 70 3.49 1.14 2.62
CA ASP A 70 3.25 2.56 2.40
C ASP A 70 3.58 3.02 0.96
N GLY A 71 4.21 2.16 0.16
CA GLY A 71 4.71 2.46 -1.19
C GLY A 71 6.06 3.19 -1.20
N LEU A 72 6.79 3.18 -0.09
CA LEU A 72 8.08 3.83 0.06
C LEU A 72 9.24 2.84 -0.09
N LEU A 73 10.36 3.32 -0.58
CA LEU A 73 11.60 2.54 -0.73
C LEU A 73 12.54 2.83 0.45
N ARG A 74 12.43 2.04 1.52
CA ARG A 74 13.23 2.26 2.73
C ARG A 74 14.63 1.64 2.68
N LYS A 75 14.87 0.76 1.70
CA LYS A 75 16.19 0.15 1.51
C LYS A 75 17.21 1.15 0.99
N GLY A 76 18.43 1.05 1.49
CA GLY A 76 19.55 1.86 0.99
C GLY A 76 19.95 1.48 -0.43
N MET A 77 20.47 2.44 -1.20
CA MET A 77 20.85 2.24 -2.61
C MET A 77 21.89 1.12 -2.77
N GLN A 78 22.92 1.10 -1.92
CA GLN A 78 23.94 0.05 -1.96
C GLN A 78 23.38 -1.35 -1.70
N THR A 79 22.44 -1.46 -0.76
CA THR A 79 21.77 -2.74 -0.48
C THR A 79 20.99 -3.24 -1.68
N LEU A 80 20.29 -2.35 -2.39
CA LEU A 80 19.56 -2.70 -3.61
C LEU A 80 20.48 -3.18 -4.73
N ILE A 81 21.63 -2.53 -4.91
CA ILE A 81 22.64 -2.94 -5.91
C ILE A 81 23.17 -4.33 -5.58
N ASP A 82 23.56 -4.57 -4.31
CA ASP A 82 24.06 -5.86 -3.86
C ASP A 82 23.01 -6.98 -4.00
N GLU A 83 21.76 -6.68 -3.66
CA GLU A 83 20.65 -7.61 -3.81
C GLU A 83 20.32 -7.90 -5.28
N LEU A 84 20.36 -6.91 -6.17
CA LEU A 84 20.17 -7.10 -7.62
C LEU A 84 21.24 -8.03 -8.20
N MET A 85 22.51 -7.84 -7.79
CA MET A 85 23.60 -8.73 -8.20
C MET A 85 23.38 -10.15 -7.66
N LEU A 86 23.00 -10.29 -6.40
CA LEU A 86 22.88 -11.59 -5.72
C LEU A 86 21.67 -12.40 -6.21
N TYR A 87 20.51 -11.75 -6.33
CA TYR A 87 19.25 -12.44 -6.60
C TYR A 87 18.84 -12.46 -8.08
N ARG A 88 19.34 -11.51 -8.86
CA ARG A 88 18.96 -11.35 -10.27
C ARG A 88 20.13 -11.46 -11.24
N ALA A 89 21.35 -11.58 -10.71
CA ALA A 89 22.60 -11.59 -11.49
C ALA A 89 22.75 -10.34 -12.39
N ILE A 90 22.18 -9.20 -11.97
CA ILE A 90 22.26 -7.92 -12.67
C ILE A 90 23.34 -7.07 -12.01
N TYR A 91 24.36 -6.72 -12.79
CA TYR A 91 25.40 -5.80 -12.38
C TYR A 91 24.98 -4.38 -12.74
N SER A 92 24.59 -3.61 -11.75
CA SER A 92 24.14 -2.23 -11.92
C SER A 92 24.96 -1.27 -11.07
N ASN A 93 25.01 -0.03 -11.50
CA ASN A 93 25.56 1.06 -10.71
C ASN A 93 24.45 1.93 -10.11
N GLU A 94 24.82 2.82 -9.16
CA GLU A 94 23.88 3.70 -8.48
C GLU A 94 23.07 4.56 -9.45
N ALA A 95 23.73 5.11 -10.50
CA ALA A 95 23.07 5.96 -11.47
C ALA A 95 22.01 5.22 -12.31
N GLU A 96 22.21 3.94 -12.60
CA GLU A 96 21.24 3.11 -13.32
C GLU A 96 20.04 2.81 -12.42
N VAL A 97 20.27 2.44 -11.17
CA VAL A 97 19.20 2.19 -10.20
C VAL A 97 18.38 3.47 -9.94
N GLU A 98 19.04 4.63 -9.79
CA GLU A 98 18.34 5.91 -9.64
C GLU A 98 17.52 6.29 -10.87
N ARG A 99 18.02 6.01 -12.07
CA ARG A 99 17.27 6.25 -13.30
C ARG A 99 15.99 5.40 -13.35
N ILE A 100 16.09 4.10 -13.04
CA ILE A 100 14.92 3.22 -13.01
C ILE A 100 13.97 3.63 -11.89
N LEU A 101 14.48 3.99 -10.72
CA LEU A 101 13.68 4.50 -9.62
C LEU A 101 12.90 5.76 -10.02
N SER A 102 13.53 6.67 -10.77
CA SER A 102 12.86 7.89 -11.26
C SER A 102 11.68 7.57 -12.19
N ILE A 103 11.78 6.51 -13.00
CA ILE A 103 10.66 6.04 -13.83
C ILE A 103 9.53 5.49 -12.96
N ILE A 104 9.86 4.71 -11.92
CA ILE A 104 8.86 4.19 -10.99
C ILE A 104 8.17 5.33 -10.23
N GLN A 105 8.90 6.39 -9.87
CA GLN A 105 8.36 7.58 -9.22
C GLN A 105 7.35 8.37 -10.09
N GLU A 106 7.31 8.10 -11.39
CA GLU A 106 6.29 8.65 -12.30
C GLU A 106 4.98 7.83 -12.34
N PHE A 107 4.94 6.66 -11.69
CA PHE A 107 3.75 5.82 -11.66
C PHE A 107 2.66 6.37 -10.73
N ASP A 108 1.43 5.88 -10.91
CA ASP A 108 0.32 6.15 -10.03
C ASP A 108 0.19 5.04 -8.96
N PRO A 109 -0.10 5.47 -7.73
CA PRO A 109 -0.34 6.80 -7.19
C PRO A 109 0.94 7.64 -7.01
N ALA A 110 0.77 8.97 -7.06
CA ALA A 110 1.88 9.91 -6.92
C ALA A 110 2.61 9.75 -5.58
N GLY A 111 3.95 9.78 -5.60
CA GLY A 111 4.79 9.66 -4.41
C GLY A 111 5.33 8.27 -4.14
N ILE A 112 5.02 7.30 -5.02
CA ILE A 112 5.58 5.94 -4.96
C ILE A 112 7.09 5.96 -5.20
N GLY A 113 7.79 5.01 -4.58
CA GLY A 113 9.23 4.85 -4.73
C GLY A 113 10.05 5.96 -4.04
N ALA A 114 9.41 6.81 -3.26
CA ALA A 114 10.13 7.80 -2.45
C ALA A 114 10.91 7.13 -1.33
N ARG A 115 12.11 7.64 -1.03
CA ARG A 115 12.99 7.15 0.03
C ARG A 115 12.62 7.69 1.42
N SER A 116 11.85 8.76 1.44
CA SER A 116 11.38 9.43 2.65
C SER A 116 10.01 10.05 2.47
N LEU A 117 9.34 10.37 3.58
CA LEU A 117 8.09 11.11 3.56
C LEU A 117 8.25 12.48 2.87
N GLN A 118 9.37 13.16 3.12
CA GLN A 118 9.69 14.44 2.49
C GLN A 118 9.72 14.33 0.97
N GLU A 119 10.44 13.33 0.43
CA GLU A 119 10.52 13.06 -1.00
C GLU A 119 9.15 12.67 -1.58
N CYS A 120 8.37 11.87 -0.85
CA CYS A 120 7.00 11.49 -1.24
C CYS A 120 6.10 12.72 -1.45
N LEU A 121 6.10 13.66 -0.51
CA LEU A 121 5.34 14.90 -0.63
C LEU A 121 5.84 15.79 -1.78
N LEU A 122 7.17 15.88 -1.97
CA LEU A 122 7.75 16.63 -3.08
C LEU A 122 7.37 16.07 -4.46
N LEU A 123 7.35 14.73 -4.60
CA LEU A 123 6.93 14.08 -5.83
C LEU A 123 5.45 14.38 -6.14
N GLN A 124 4.59 14.40 -5.14
CA GLN A 124 3.19 14.77 -5.30
C GLN A 124 3.04 16.25 -5.67
N LEU A 125 3.79 17.13 -5.01
CA LEU A 125 3.79 18.56 -5.34
C LEU A 125 4.29 18.85 -6.75
N LYS A 126 5.28 18.10 -7.25
CA LYS A 126 5.75 18.24 -8.64
C LYS A 126 4.64 18.02 -9.67
N ARG A 127 3.70 17.10 -9.40
CA ARG A 127 2.57 16.79 -10.29
C ARG A 127 1.44 17.83 -10.24
N LYS A 128 1.37 18.66 -9.17
CA LYS A 128 0.38 19.74 -9.09
C LYS A 128 0.69 20.83 -10.13
N PRO A 129 -0.33 21.52 -10.64
CA PRO A 129 -0.14 22.67 -11.53
C PRO A 129 0.68 23.76 -10.83
N ASP A 130 1.44 24.53 -11.62
CA ASP A 130 2.27 25.60 -11.08
C ASP A 130 1.40 26.75 -10.56
N SER A 131 1.62 27.10 -9.31
CA SER A 131 0.96 28.22 -8.63
C SER A 131 1.96 28.93 -7.69
N PRO A 132 1.69 30.17 -7.33
CA PRO A 132 2.50 30.88 -6.32
C PRO A 132 2.52 30.12 -4.98
N LEU A 133 1.39 29.52 -4.61
CA LEU A 133 1.24 28.72 -3.39
C LEU A 133 2.10 27.46 -3.43
N LYS A 134 2.15 26.75 -4.59
CA LYS A 134 3.00 25.56 -4.77
C LYS A 134 4.47 25.84 -4.46
N LYS A 135 4.98 27.03 -4.84
CA LYS A 135 6.37 27.37 -4.54
C LYS A 135 6.63 27.46 -3.04
N ILE A 136 5.67 28.01 -2.30
CA ILE A 136 5.74 28.08 -0.84
C ILE A 136 5.62 26.67 -0.24
N GLU A 137 4.71 25.85 -0.72
CA GLU A 137 4.53 24.44 -0.30
C GLU A 137 5.83 23.65 -0.48
N VAL A 138 6.45 23.74 -1.66
CA VAL A 138 7.73 23.08 -1.96
C VAL A 138 8.82 23.57 -1.01
N GLU A 139 8.94 24.89 -0.81
CA GLU A 139 9.96 25.46 0.07
C GLU A 139 9.78 25.06 1.53
N ILE A 140 8.53 24.95 2.01
CA ILE A 140 8.22 24.44 3.35
C ILE A 140 8.72 22.99 3.49
N ILE A 141 8.40 22.12 2.52
CA ILE A 141 8.79 20.72 2.59
C ILE A 141 10.30 20.53 2.38
N GLU A 142 10.94 21.26 1.47
CA GLU A 142 12.39 21.14 1.22
C GLU A 142 13.25 21.61 2.39
N LYS A 143 12.92 22.79 2.93
CA LYS A 143 13.80 23.47 3.89
C LYS A 143 13.32 23.41 5.33
N TYR A 144 12.02 23.25 5.55
CA TYR A 144 11.39 23.37 6.87
C TYR A 144 10.54 22.14 7.25
N CYS A 145 10.82 20.98 6.67
CA CYS A 145 10.05 19.76 6.92
C CYS A 145 10.00 19.38 8.42
N ASP A 146 11.11 19.56 9.16
CA ASP A 146 11.16 19.31 10.60
C ASP A 146 10.31 20.30 11.40
N ASP A 147 10.38 21.60 11.03
CA ASP A 147 9.57 22.64 11.66
C ASP A 147 8.08 22.46 11.33
N PHE A 148 7.76 22.03 10.11
CA PHE A 148 6.40 21.65 9.70
C PHE A 148 5.86 20.49 10.52
N THR A 149 6.64 19.42 10.66
CA THR A 149 6.25 18.22 11.45
C THR A 149 6.04 18.57 12.93
N ARG A 150 6.83 19.48 13.46
CA ARG A 150 6.69 20.00 14.85
C ARG A 150 5.64 21.09 15.01
N LYS A 151 4.94 21.48 13.92
CA LYS A 151 3.92 22.54 13.91
C LYS A 151 4.44 23.90 14.37
N ASN A 152 5.69 24.23 14.06
CA ASN A 152 6.32 25.49 14.41
C ASN A 152 5.94 26.61 13.43
N LYS A 153 4.65 27.02 13.39
CA LYS A 153 4.09 28.02 12.48
C LYS A 153 4.90 29.32 12.47
N GLU A 154 5.12 29.92 13.64
CA GLU A 154 5.77 31.22 13.80
C GLU A 154 7.14 31.27 13.11
N LYS A 155 7.94 30.21 13.29
CA LYS A 155 9.28 30.12 12.74
C LYS A 155 9.27 30.04 11.20
N ILE A 156 8.33 29.29 10.64
CA ILE A 156 8.19 29.15 9.17
C ILE A 156 7.71 30.48 8.57
N VAL A 157 6.69 31.10 9.13
CA VAL A 157 6.13 32.38 8.68
C VAL A 157 7.20 33.46 8.69
N GLN A 158 8.00 33.57 9.77
CA GLN A 158 9.08 34.56 9.86
C GLN A 158 10.19 34.32 8.84
N ARG A 159 10.59 33.06 8.62
CA ARG A 159 11.69 32.73 7.70
C ARG A 159 11.32 32.88 6.23
N LEU A 160 10.10 32.52 5.89
CA LEU A 160 9.59 32.69 4.52
C LEU A 160 9.04 34.10 4.23
N ASN A 161 8.92 34.93 5.26
CA ASN A 161 8.35 36.25 5.18
C ASN A 161 6.99 36.32 4.45
N ILE A 162 6.11 35.38 4.82
CA ILE A 162 4.75 35.22 4.29
C ILE A 162 3.71 35.62 5.35
N SER A 163 2.48 35.92 4.90
CA SER A 163 1.38 36.15 5.84
C SER A 163 0.94 34.82 6.50
N GLU A 164 0.33 34.95 7.68
CA GLU A 164 -0.23 33.75 8.36
C GLU A 164 -1.35 33.12 7.54
N GLU A 165 -2.14 33.90 6.84
CA GLU A 165 -3.21 33.40 5.96
C GLU A 165 -2.64 32.57 4.82
N THR A 166 -1.58 33.02 4.16
CA THR A 166 -0.90 32.28 3.09
C THR A 166 -0.28 30.97 3.61
N TYR A 167 0.27 31.02 4.84
CA TYR A 167 0.77 29.81 5.49
C TYR A 167 -0.36 28.81 5.74
N ASP A 168 -1.49 29.25 6.30
CA ASP A 168 -2.62 28.37 6.60
C ASP A 168 -3.22 27.77 5.31
N GLU A 169 -3.29 28.52 4.22
CA GLU A 169 -3.67 28.00 2.90
C GLU A 169 -2.69 26.93 2.41
N ALA A 170 -1.38 27.19 2.50
CA ALA A 170 -0.35 26.22 2.10
C ALA A 170 -0.43 24.93 2.92
N ILE A 171 -0.62 25.03 4.24
CA ILE A 171 -0.77 23.86 5.11
C ILE A 171 -2.04 23.09 4.79
N ASN A 172 -3.16 23.75 4.51
CA ASN A 172 -4.39 23.09 4.11
C ASN A 172 -4.22 22.29 2.81
N GLU A 173 -3.45 22.80 1.85
CA GLU A 173 -3.13 22.07 0.62
C GLU A 173 -2.15 20.91 0.86
N LEU A 174 -1.15 21.11 1.74
CA LEU A 174 -0.21 20.06 2.12
C LEU A 174 -0.89 18.91 2.86
N THR A 175 -1.89 19.18 3.70
CA THR A 175 -2.64 18.14 4.42
C THR A 175 -3.54 17.29 3.52
N LYS A 176 -3.84 17.74 2.30
CA LYS A 176 -4.57 16.96 1.29
C LYS A 176 -3.69 15.93 0.58
N LEU A 177 -2.36 16.05 0.71
CA LEU A 177 -1.43 15.10 0.11
C LEU A 177 -1.49 13.76 0.86
N ASN A 178 -1.21 12.68 0.13
CA ASN A 178 -1.22 11.35 0.71
C ASN A 178 0.18 10.95 1.22
N PRO A 179 0.40 10.83 2.53
CA PRO A 179 1.69 10.43 3.08
C PRO A 179 2.04 8.95 2.85
N ARG A 180 1.05 8.12 2.46
CA ARG A 180 1.17 6.68 2.28
C ARG A 180 0.47 6.24 1.00
N PRO A 181 1.10 6.47 -0.16
CA PRO A 181 0.47 6.17 -1.44
C PRO A 181 0.10 4.70 -1.62
N GLY A 182 0.85 3.76 -1.05
CA GLY A 182 0.57 2.33 -1.11
C GLY A 182 -0.67 1.91 -0.33
N SER A 183 -0.89 2.48 0.85
CA SER A 183 -2.00 2.09 1.73
C SER A 183 -3.38 2.56 1.23
N SER A 184 -3.43 3.58 0.38
CA SER A 184 -4.70 4.10 -0.14
C SER A 184 -5.50 3.09 -0.98
N LEU A 185 -4.82 2.13 -1.59
CA LEU A 185 -5.42 1.04 -2.37
C LEU A 185 -5.74 -0.19 -1.50
N GLY A 186 -4.90 -0.48 -0.49
CA GLY A 186 -5.17 -1.52 0.50
C GLY A 186 -6.40 -1.22 1.36
N ASP A 187 -6.61 0.04 1.72
CA ASP A 187 -7.77 0.49 2.51
C ASP A 187 -9.12 0.36 1.75
N ILE A 188 -9.10 0.43 0.42
CA ILE A 188 -10.32 0.22 -0.39
C ILE A 188 -10.71 -1.26 -0.37
N VAL A 189 -9.74 -2.16 -0.35
CA VAL A 189 -9.96 -3.61 -0.29
C VAL A 189 -10.24 -4.08 1.14
N GLY A 190 -9.57 -3.51 2.14
CA GLY A 190 -9.69 -3.91 3.55
C GLY A 190 -10.93 -3.36 4.27
N LYS A 191 -11.39 -2.16 3.93
CA LYS A 191 -12.56 -1.55 4.59
C LYS A 191 -13.92 -2.12 4.17
N ASN A 192 -14.00 -2.78 3.01
CA ASN A 192 -15.22 -3.43 2.58
C ASN A 192 -15.49 -4.80 3.24
N PHE A 193 -14.54 -5.34 4.04
CA PHE A 193 -14.68 -6.66 4.66
C PHE A 193 -14.86 -6.65 6.18
N GLN A 194 -15.03 -5.52 6.82
CA GLN A 194 -15.64 -5.50 8.15
C GLN A 194 -17.18 -5.58 8.02
N GLN A 195 -17.65 -6.62 7.36
CA GLN A 195 -19.02 -7.04 7.52
C GLN A 195 -19.17 -7.53 8.95
N ILE A 196 -19.80 -6.72 9.80
CA ILE A 196 -20.21 -7.16 11.13
C ILE A 196 -21.28 -8.22 10.87
N ILE A 197 -20.91 -9.49 10.98
CA ILE A 197 -21.86 -10.59 11.00
C ILE A 197 -22.46 -10.56 12.40
N PRO A 198 -23.75 -10.25 12.57
CA PRO A 198 -24.35 -10.28 13.89
C PRO A 198 -24.42 -11.74 14.36
N ASP A 199 -23.89 -11.99 15.58
CA ASP A 199 -23.93 -13.33 16.18
C ASP A 199 -25.36 -13.81 16.52
N PHE A 200 -26.32 -12.89 16.56
CA PHE A 200 -27.72 -13.18 16.89
C PHE A 200 -28.68 -12.34 16.06
N LEU A 201 -29.67 -13.00 15.49
CA LEU A 201 -30.84 -12.38 14.85
C LEU A 201 -32.03 -12.59 15.79
N VAL A 202 -32.59 -11.52 16.34
CA VAL A 202 -33.82 -11.59 17.19
C VAL A 202 -35.00 -11.23 16.32
N GLU A 203 -35.88 -12.21 16.04
CA GLU A 203 -37.18 -11.99 15.42
C GLU A 203 -38.19 -11.82 16.54
N ALA A 204 -38.94 -10.71 16.50
CA ALA A 204 -40.08 -10.52 17.36
C ALA A 204 -41.32 -11.09 16.62
N GLU A 205 -41.91 -12.16 17.14
CA GLU A 205 -43.23 -12.61 16.71
C GLU A 205 -44.29 -11.70 17.37
N GLU A 206 -45.20 -11.11 16.55
CA GLU A 206 -46.42 -10.43 17.00
C GLU A 206 -47.57 -11.42 17.22
#